data_f67e2e48deb13a189b7b24ebcb83cb3f
#
_entry.id   f67e2e48deb13a189b7b24ebcb83cb3f
#
_cell.length_a   1.000
_cell.length_b   1.000
_cell.length_c   1.000
_cell.angle_alpha   90.00
_cell.angle_beta   90.00
_cell.angle_gamma   90.00
#
_symmetry.space_group_name_H-M   'P 1'
#
loop_
_entity.id
_entity.type
_entity.pdbx_description
1 polymer ?
#
loop_
_entity_poly.entity_id
_entity_poly.type
_entity_poly.pdbx_seq_one_letter_code
_entity_poly.pdbx_strand_id
1 'polypeptide(L)'
;MRAHSCTLCGVKMKFELESDRLFLRVLNSSYTSAILPFYERNLEFFSEWEPGITEKFLSEEFLSGFLDLEFKLALKNRHIRYWFSIKDMPDKIIGSVSFQDILKGDFKACQIGYKIDKAYGGTGLAHEAVKAAVSSMQKDNDIHRIEALISVNNYPSIRLAKHLGFVKEGISRKHVMIGGEWKDCFRYSLLPGELKE
;
A
#
# COMPACT_ATOMS: atom_id res chain seq x y z
N MET A 1 -9.93 -21.20 -6.22
CA MET A 1 -8.65 -21.63 -5.60
C MET A 1 -8.73 -21.35 -4.11
N ARG A 2 -8.39 -22.33 -3.26
CA ARG A 2 -8.62 -22.24 -1.80
C ARG A 2 -7.66 -21.26 -1.14
N ALA A 3 -8.18 -20.44 -0.22
CA ALA A 3 -7.42 -19.53 0.62
C ALA A 3 -6.28 -20.28 1.34
N HIS A 4 -5.03 -19.93 1.05
CA HIS A 4 -3.87 -20.45 1.77
C HIS A 4 -3.70 -19.65 3.06
N SER A 5 -4.14 -20.22 4.19
CA SER A 5 -3.83 -19.70 5.51
C SER A 5 -2.49 -20.26 5.98
N CYS A 6 -1.48 -19.42 6.06
CA CYS A 6 -0.19 -19.78 6.69
C CYS A 6 -0.30 -19.63 8.21
N THR A 7 -0.39 -20.78 8.91
CA THR A 7 -0.55 -20.83 10.37
C THR A 7 0.80 -21.09 11.03
N LEU A 8 1.64 -20.08 11.16
CA LEU A 8 2.92 -20.18 11.91
C LEU A 8 3.06 -19.14 13.04
N CYS A 9 1.98 -18.47 13.46
CA CYS A 9 2.00 -17.60 14.64
C CYS A 9 0.61 -17.07 15.04
N GLY A 10 -0.49 -17.83 14.87
CA GLY A 10 -1.83 -17.39 15.30
C GLY A 10 -2.47 -16.24 14.52
N VAL A 11 -1.75 -15.62 13.59
CA VAL A 11 -2.19 -14.48 12.76
C VAL A 11 -2.63 -15.03 11.41
N LYS A 12 -3.92 -14.93 11.09
CA LYS A 12 -4.48 -15.31 9.77
C LYS A 12 -4.38 -14.13 8.83
N MET A 13 -3.25 -13.95 8.18
CA MET A 13 -3.15 -13.01 7.08
C MET A 13 -4.10 -13.38 5.96
N LYS A 14 -4.92 -12.44 5.53
CA LYS A 14 -5.79 -12.57 4.37
C LYS A 14 -5.05 -12.08 3.13
N PHE A 15 -4.98 -12.92 2.11
CA PHE A 15 -4.39 -12.56 0.81
C PHE A 15 -5.38 -11.85 -0.11
N GLU A 16 -6.66 -11.92 0.23
CA GLU A 16 -7.76 -11.32 -0.51
C GLU A 16 -8.67 -10.57 0.46
N LEU A 17 -9.02 -9.35 0.12
CA LEU A 17 -9.97 -8.50 0.82
C LEU A 17 -10.96 -7.96 -0.21
N GLU A 18 -12.16 -7.68 0.26
CA GLU A 18 -13.19 -7.03 -0.53
C GLU A 18 -13.74 -5.81 0.22
N SER A 19 -14.11 -4.80 -0.54
CA SER A 19 -14.92 -3.68 -0.10
C SER A 19 -16.18 -3.56 -0.95
N ASP A 20 -16.92 -2.48 -0.86
CA ASP A 20 -18.14 -2.31 -1.65
C ASP A 20 -17.86 -2.36 -3.16
N ARG A 21 -16.83 -1.67 -3.62
CA ARG A 21 -16.49 -1.51 -5.04
C ARG A 21 -15.21 -2.22 -5.49
N LEU A 22 -14.38 -2.72 -4.55
CA LEU A 22 -13.02 -3.17 -4.86
C LEU A 22 -12.76 -4.62 -4.47
N PHE A 23 -11.91 -5.28 -5.27
CA PHE A 23 -11.11 -6.43 -4.85
C PHE A 23 -9.69 -5.96 -4.53
N LEU A 24 -9.14 -6.40 -3.40
CA LEU A 24 -7.76 -6.17 -3.00
C LEU A 24 -7.06 -7.51 -2.86
N ARG A 25 -5.97 -7.74 -3.58
CA ARG A 25 -5.29 -9.05 -3.63
C ARG A 25 -3.78 -8.91 -3.50
N VAL A 26 -3.15 -9.81 -2.77
CA VAL A 26 -1.69 -9.98 -2.76
C VAL A 26 -1.32 -10.80 -3.99
N LEU A 27 -0.60 -10.21 -4.92
CA LEU A 27 -0.29 -10.80 -6.22
C LEU A 27 1.18 -11.22 -6.31
N ASN A 28 1.48 -12.23 -7.15
CA ASN A 28 2.82 -12.71 -7.47
C ASN A 28 3.15 -12.46 -8.95
N SER A 29 4.26 -13.01 -9.45
CA SER A 29 4.73 -12.84 -10.83
C SER A 29 3.75 -13.28 -11.91
N SER A 30 2.80 -14.18 -11.62
CA SER A 30 1.78 -14.58 -12.62
C SER A 30 0.85 -13.42 -13.03
N TYR A 31 0.86 -12.32 -12.28
CA TYR A 31 0.07 -11.11 -12.56
C TYR A 31 0.90 -9.97 -13.18
N THR A 32 2.13 -10.23 -13.63
CA THR A 32 3.01 -9.22 -14.24
C THR A 32 2.32 -8.50 -15.40
N SER A 33 1.66 -9.25 -16.30
CA SER A 33 0.93 -8.69 -17.44
C SER A 33 -0.26 -7.79 -17.06
N ALA A 34 -0.86 -7.99 -15.90
CA ALA A 34 -1.94 -7.13 -15.40
C ALA A 34 -1.40 -5.86 -14.70
N ILE A 35 -0.20 -5.94 -14.10
CA ILE A 35 0.40 -4.84 -13.34
C ILE A 35 1.24 -3.93 -14.24
N LEU A 36 1.92 -4.47 -15.24
CA LEU A 36 2.77 -3.70 -16.15
C LEU A 36 2.04 -2.49 -16.77
N PRO A 37 0.82 -2.62 -17.34
CA PRO A 37 0.07 -1.48 -17.86
C PRO A 37 -0.27 -0.41 -16.82
N PHE A 38 -0.36 -0.78 -15.55
CA PHE A 38 -0.56 0.19 -14.46
C PHE A 38 0.68 1.09 -14.29
N TYR A 39 1.89 0.54 -14.36
CA TYR A 39 3.12 1.34 -14.31
C TYR A 39 3.32 2.13 -15.60
N GLU A 40 3.08 1.55 -16.78
CA GLU A 40 3.23 2.23 -18.08
C GLU A 40 2.45 3.55 -18.13
N ARG A 41 1.20 3.56 -17.68
CA ARG A 41 0.35 4.77 -17.74
C ARG A 41 0.51 5.74 -16.58
N ASN A 42 1.28 5.38 -15.54
CA ASN A 42 1.40 6.19 -14.32
C ASN A 42 2.84 6.48 -13.89
N LEU A 43 3.85 6.01 -14.63
CA LEU A 43 5.26 6.10 -14.22
C LEU A 43 5.67 7.54 -13.90
N GLU A 44 5.40 8.47 -14.83
CA GLU A 44 5.71 9.88 -14.68
C GLU A 44 5.03 10.47 -13.44
N PHE A 45 3.74 10.18 -13.27
CA PHE A 45 2.97 10.65 -12.12
C PHE A 45 3.49 10.13 -10.78
N PHE A 46 3.90 8.84 -10.71
CA PHE A 46 4.41 8.28 -9.47
C PHE A 46 5.84 8.72 -9.15
N SER A 47 6.67 8.98 -10.16
CA SER A 47 8.06 9.43 -9.95
C SER A 47 8.18 10.76 -9.21
N GLU A 48 7.12 11.58 -9.22
CA GLU A 48 7.04 12.83 -8.46
C GLU A 48 6.93 12.59 -6.93
N TRP A 49 6.44 11.42 -6.51
CA TRP A 49 6.02 11.18 -5.12
C TRP A 49 6.65 9.95 -4.49
N GLU A 50 7.10 8.99 -5.29
CA GLU A 50 7.57 7.70 -4.80
C GLU A 50 9.06 7.50 -5.11
N PRO A 51 9.90 7.26 -4.08
CA PRO A 51 11.30 6.98 -4.30
C PRO A 51 11.47 5.64 -5.03
N GLY A 52 12.49 5.58 -5.91
CA GLY A 52 12.87 4.35 -6.58
C GLY A 52 11.98 3.92 -7.75
N ILE A 53 10.89 4.62 -8.03
CA ILE A 53 10.12 4.39 -9.26
C ILE A 53 10.93 4.89 -10.45
N THR A 54 11.31 3.98 -11.33
CA THR A 54 12.12 4.24 -12.52
C THR A 54 11.59 3.42 -13.70
N GLU A 55 12.12 3.66 -14.91
CA GLU A 55 11.81 2.88 -16.12
C GLU A 55 12.02 1.37 -15.97
N LYS A 56 12.80 0.91 -14.99
CA LYS A 56 12.95 -0.51 -14.68
C LYS A 56 11.63 -1.22 -14.41
N PHE A 57 10.64 -0.51 -13.85
CA PHE A 57 9.29 -1.05 -13.62
C PHE A 57 8.50 -1.28 -14.90
N LEU A 58 8.99 -0.81 -16.06
CA LEU A 58 8.44 -1.11 -17.38
C LEU A 58 9.08 -2.38 -17.98
N SER A 59 10.09 -2.97 -17.34
CA SER A 59 10.64 -4.26 -17.72
C SER A 59 9.82 -5.39 -17.10
N GLU A 60 9.28 -6.28 -17.94
CA GLU A 60 8.54 -7.46 -17.50
C GLU A 60 9.38 -8.35 -16.58
N GLU A 61 10.66 -8.57 -16.91
CA GLU A 61 11.59 -9.36 -16.11
C GLU A 61 11.81 -8.74 -14.72
N PHE A 62 12.08 -7.44 -14.65
CA PHE A 62 12.25 -6.73 -13.38
C PHE A 62 10.98 -6.79 -12.54
N LEU A 63 9.83 -6.49 -13.15
CA LEU A 63 8.54 -6.46 -12.46
C LEU A 63 8.15 -7.85 -11.94
N SER A 64 8.38 -8.89 -12.74
CA SER A 64 8.16 -10.29 -12.33
C SER A 64 8.99 -10.65 -11.10
N GLY A 65 10.30 -10.37 -11.12
CA GLY A 65 11.19 -10.60 -9.98
C GLY A 65 10.78 -9.79 -8.73
N PHE A 66 10.36 -8.54 -8.93
CA PHE A 66 9.87 -7.69 -7.85
C PHE A 66 8.60 -8.26 -7.20
N LEU A 67 7.62 -8.70 -7.99
CA LEU A 67 6.38 -9.29 -7.49
C LEU A 67 6.63 -10.60 -6.73
N ASP A 68 7.52 -11.45 -7.21
CA ASP A 68 7.91 -12.68 -6.51
C ASP A 68 8.60 -12.41 -5.18
N LEU A 69 9.45 -11.38 -5.13
CA LEU A 69 10.08 -10.96 -3.87
C LEU A 69 9.02 -10.45 -2.87
N GLU A 70 8.12 -9.55 -3.31
CA GLU A 70 7.06 -9.04 -2.43
C GLU A 70 6.13 -10.15 -1.94
N PHE A 71 5.78 -11.10 -2.82
CA PHE A 71 4.96 -12.26 -2.43
C PHE A 71 5.67 -13.14 -1.38
N LYS A 72 6.97 -13.41 -1.53
CA LYS A 72 7.77 -14.13 -0.54
C LYS A 72 7.86 -13.40 0.81
N LEU A 73 7.93 -12.06 0.78
CA LEU A 73 7.92 -11.25 1.99
C LEU A 73 6.53 -11.26 2.66
N ALA A 74 5.46 -11.27 1.87
CA ALA A 74 4.09 -11.38 2.35
C ALA A 74 3.85 -12.71 3.06
N LEU A 75 4.32 -13.84 2.51
CA LEU A 75 4.28 -15.14 3.17
C LEU A 75 4.98 -15.17 4.54
N LYS A 76 6.00 -14.33 4.72
CA LYS A 76 6.74 -14.16 5.97
C LYS A 76 6.15 -13.07 6.89
N ASN A 77 5.07 -12.41 6.46
CA ASN A 77 4.47 -11.26 7.13
C ASN A 77 5.50 -10.15 7.46
N ARG A 78 6.37 -9.83 6.48
CA ARG A 78 7.40 -8.79 6.55
C ARG A 78 7.07 -7.57 5.72
N HIS A 79 6.39 -7.78 4.60
CA HIS A 79 5.88 -6.77 3.69
C HIS A 79 4.62 -7.32 3.06
N ILE A 80 3.54 -6.54 3.02
CA ILE A 80 2.27 -6.94 2.43
C ILE A 80 1.86 -5.84 1.46
N ARG A 81 1.63 -6.18 0.19
CA ARG A 81 1.04 -5.27 -0.78
C ARG A 81 -0.23 -5.87 -1.34
N TYR A 82 -1.32 -5.16 -1.13
CA TYR A 82 -2.59 -5.42 -1.79
C TYR A 82 -2.67 -4.57 -3.06
N TRP A 83 -2.77 -5.22 -4.19
CA TRP A 83 -3.14 -4.61 -5.46
C TRP A 83 -4.65 -4.58 -5.56
N PHE A 84 -5.23 -3.49 -6.04
CA PHE A 84 -6.68 -3.41 -6.11
C PHE A 84 -7.20 -3.06 -7.50
N SER A 85 -8.39 -3.62 -7.79
CA SER A 85 -9.17 -3.44 -9.00
C SER A 85 -10.63 -3.15 -8.65
N ILE A 86 -11.38 -2.52 -9.54
CA ILE A 86 -12.82 -2.36 -9.41
C ILE A 86 -13.49 -3.71 -9.70
N LYS A 87 -14.55 -4.04 -8.97
CA LYS A 87 -15.28 -5.33 -9.12
C LYS A 87 -15.77 -5.57 -10.55
N ASP A 88 -16.21 -4.52 -11.24
CA ASP A 88 -16.68 -4.58 -12.63
C ASP A 88 -15.51 -4.73 -13.65
N MET A 89 -14.27 -4.51 -13.22
CA MET A 89 -13.05 -4.62 -14.04
C MET A 89 -11.95 -5.35 -13.24
N PRO A 90 -12.13 -6.63 -12.89
CA PRO A 90 -11.28 -7.33 -11.93
C PRO A 90 -9.84 -7.54 -12.40
N ASP A 91 -9.60 -7.52 -13.72
CA ASP A 91 -8.28 -7.71 -14.32
C ASP A 91 -7.51 -6.40 -14.49
N LYS A 92 -8.16 -5.25 -14.31
CA LYS A 92 -7.53 -3.94 -14.43
C LYS A 92 -7.05 -3.46 -13.06
N ILE A 93 -5.75 -3.51 -12.83
CA ILE A 93 -5.15 -2.93 -11.63
C ILE A 93 -5.22 -1.40 -11.70
N ILE A 94 -5.76 -0.79 -10.66
CA ILE A 94 -5.91 0.66 -10.54
C ILE A 94 -5.17 1.26 -9.34
N GLY A 95 -4.54 0.44 -8.50
CA GLY A 95 -3.76 0.95 -7.38
C GLY A 95 -3.21 -0.15 -6.48
N SER A 96 -2.51 0.28 -5.45
CA SER A 96 -2.02 -0.62 -4.40
C SER A 96 -1.98 0.06 -3.03
N VAL A 97 -2.10 -0.76 -1.98
CA VAL A 97 -1.84 -0.40 -0.58
C VAL A 97 -0.78 -1.36 -0.07
N SER A 98 0.32 -0.83 0.47
CA SER A 98 1.41 -1.65 1.02
C SER A 98 1.65 -1.35 2.48
N PHE A 99 2.05 -2.40 3.21
CA PHE A 99 2.52 -2.32 4.59
C PHE A 99 3.94 -2.87 4.64
N GLN A 100 4.86 -2.04 5.07
CA GLN A 100 6.29 -2.37 5.18
C GLN A 100 6.76 -2.17 6.63
N ASP A 101 7.98 -2.64 6.93
CA ASP A 101 8.56 -2.56 8.27
C ASP A 101 7.63 -3.12 9.35
N ILE A 102 7.03 -4.29 9.05
CA ILE A 102 6.09 -4.93 9.97
C ILE A 102 6.86 -5.46 11.18
N LEU A 103 6.74 -4.75 12.29
CA LEU A 103 7.34 -5.07 13.57
C LEU A 103 6.35 -5.83 14.44
N LYS A 104 6.78 -6.96 14.97
CA LYS A 104 6.02 -7.83 15.89
C LYS A 104 6.43 -7.59 17.34
N GLY A 105 5.92 -8.42 18.26
CA GLY A 105 6.22 -8.32 19.69
C GLY A 105 5.57 -7.08 20.28
N ASP A 106 6.32 -6.35 21.08
CA ASP A 106 5.79 -5.19 21.83
C ASP A 106 5.58 -3.95 20.96
N PHE A 107 6.16 -3.90 19.77
CA PHE A 107 5.97 -2.78 18.85
C PHE A 107 4.63 -2.83 18.11
N LYS A 108 4.27 -3.99 17.54
CA LYS A 108 3.04 -4.17 16.74
C LYS A 108 2.77 -3.01 15.79
N ALA A 109 3.77 -2.60 15.03
CA ALA A 109 3.76 -1.41 14.19
C ALA A 109 4.13 -1.74 12.75
N CYS A 110 3.67 -0.91 11.82
CA CYS A 110 4.09 -0.96 10.42
C CYS A 110 3.98 0.42 9.77
N GLN A 111 4.62 0.58 8.61
CA GLN A 111 4.48 1.75 7.78
C GLN A 111 3.57 1.45 6.58
N ILE A 112 2.63 2.36 6.28
CA ILE A 112 1.75 2.25 5.13
C ILE A 112 2.22 3.12 3.97
N GLY A 113 2.13 2.58 2.74
CA GLY A 113 2.20 3.31 1.48
C GLY A 113 0.99 3.00 0.62
N TYR A 114 0.54 3.95 -0.20
CA TYR A 114 -0.56 3.72 -1.13
C TYR A 114 -0.40 4.56 -2.38
N LYS A 115 -0.91 4.03 -3.48
CA LYS A 115 -0.96 4.72 -4.77
C LYS A 115 -2.22 4.34 -5.53
N ILE A 116 -2.70 5.27 -6.33
CA ILE A 116 -3.84 5.05 -7.22
C ILE A 116 -3.51 5.60 -8.61
N ASP A 117 -3.99 4.95 -9.63
CA ASP A 117 -3.95 5.41 -11.01
C ASP A 117 -4.52 6.83 -11.11
N LYS A 118 -3.79 7.73 -11.78
CA LYS A 118 -4.15 9.13 -11.95
C LYS A 118 -5.59 9.32 -12.48
N ALA A 119 -6.02 8.42 -13.37
CA ALA A 119 -7.37 8.46 -13.95
C ALA A 119 -8.49 8.23 -12.90
N TYR A 120 -8.17 7.63 -11.76
CA TYR A 120 -9.12 7.35 -10.68
C TYR A 120 -8.93 8.26 -9.45
N GLY A 121 -8.12 9.31 -9.59
CA GLY A 121 -7.94 10.32 -8.54
C GLY A 121 -9.26 11.03 -8.19
N GLY A 122 -9.51 11.27 -6.91
CA GLY A 122 -10.71 11.98 -6.44
C GLY A 122 -12.02 11.18 -6.41
N THR A 123 -12.01 9.90 -6.84
CA THR A 123 -13.22 9.03 -6.91
C THR A 123 -13.60 8.37 -5.58
N GLY A 124 -12.79 8.55 -4.53
CA GLY A 124 -12.96 7.88 -3.23
C GLY A 124 -12.44 6.43 -3.19
N LEU A 125 -12.00 5.84 -4.31
CA LEU A 125 -11.53 4.45 -4.37
C LEU A 125 -10.24 4.22 -3.55
N ALA A 126 -9.32 5.18 -3.53
CA ALA A 126 -8.13 5.10 -2.68
C ALA A 126 -8.50 5.08 -1.18
N HIS A 127 -9.48 5.90 -0.75
CA HIS A 127 -10.00 5.91 0.61
C HIS A 127 -10.56 4.54 0.99
N GLU A 128 -11.40 3.98 0.14
CA GLU A 128 -12.04 2.67 0.34
C GLU A 128 -10.99 1.54 0.41
N ALA A 129 -10.00 1.53 -0.49
CA ALA A 129 -8.92 0.54 -0.50
C ALA A 129 -8.08 0.62 0.79
N VAL A 130 -7.65 1.82 1.19
CA VAL A 130 -6.82 2.01 2.38
C VAL A 130 -7.60 1.65 3.64
N LYS A 131 -8.88 2.04 3.74
CA LYS A 131 -9.75 1.70 4.86
C LYS A 131 -9.88 0.18 5.03
N ALA A 132 -10.16 -0.55 3.95
CA ALA A 132 -10.27 -2.02 3.98
C ALA A 132 -8.94 -2.68 4.40
N ALA A 133 -7.82 -2.25 3.82
CA ALA A 133 -6.50 -2.79 4.12
C ALA A 133 -6.05 -2.49 5.56
N VAL A 134 -6.25 -1.26 6.05
CA VAL A 134 -5.95 -0.86 7.44
C VAL A 134 -6.76 -1.67 8.43
N SER A 135 -8.07 -1.83 8.18
CA SER A 135 -8.96 -2.63 9.03
C SER A 135 -8.48 -4.08 9.16
N SER A 136 -8.04 -4.70 8.04
CA SER A 136 -7.46 -6.04 8.06
C SER A 136 -6.14 -6.09 8.82
N MET A 137 -5.25 -5.10 8.64
CA MET A 137 -3.98 -5.06 9.38
C MET A 137 -4.20 -5.00 10.89
N GLN A 138 -5.11 -4.17 11.36
CA GLN A 138 -5.40 -4.05 12.79
C GLN A 138 -6.11 -5.28 13.36
N LYS A 139 -7.11 -5.83 12.65
CA LYS A 139 -7.94 -6.94 13.15
C LYS A 139 -7.29 -8.31 12.96
N ASP A 140 -6.73 -8.56 11.77
CA ASP A 140 -6.26 -9.90 11.39
C ASP A 140 -4.76 -10.08 11.62
N ASN A 141 -3.96 -8.98 11.65
CA ASN A 141 -2.50 -9.01 11.81
C ASN A 141 -2.00 -8.47 13.14
N ASP A 142 -2.91 -8.09 14.04
CA ASP A 142 -2.58 -7.59 15.39
C ASP A 142 -1.63 -6.38 15.38
N ILE A 143 -1.81 -5.48 14.39
CA ILE A 143 -1.05 -4.23 14.29
C ILE A 143 -1.73 -3.15 15.12
N HIS A 144 -0.98 -2.63 16.09
CA HIS A 144 -1.44 -1.55 16.98
C HIS A 144 -1.21 -0.16 16.36
N ARG A 145 -0.07 0.02 15.66
CA ARG A 145 0.30 1.34 15.14
C ARG A 145 0.61 1.27 13.65
N ILE A 146 -0.08 2.08 12.87
CA ILE A 146 0.18 2.23 11.42
C ILE A 146 0.70 3.65 11.18
N GLU A 147 1.93 3.76 10.68
CA GLU A 147 2.56 5.05 10.36
C GLU A 147 2.47 5.36 8.87
N ALA A 148 2.27 6.63 8.54
CA ALA A 148 2.38 7.12 7.17
C ALA A 148 3.36 8.30 7.12
N LEU A 149 4.36 8.19 6.24
CA LEU A 149 5.32 9.26 5.95
C LEU A 149 4.96 9.88 4.60
N ILE A 150 4.47 11.10 4.64
CA ILE A 150 3.90 11.76 3.47
C ILE A 150 4.70 13.04 3.18
N SER A 151 5.24 13.17 1.97
CA SER A 151 5.91 14.41 1.54
C SER A 151 5.04 15.63 1.85
N VAL A 152 5.64 16.67 2.41
CA VAL A 152 4.93 17.89 2.86
C VAL A 152 4.11 18.57 1.77
N ASN A 153 4.46 18.33 0.50
CA ASN A 153 3.78 18.87 -0.68
C ASN A 153 2.75 17.90 -1.31
N ASN A 154 2.65 16.65 -0.82
CA ASN A 154 1.68 15.67 -1.34
C ASN A 154 0.29 15.87 -0.72
N TYR A 155 -0.36 16.97 -1.12
CA TYR A 155 -1.67 17.35 -0.59
C TYR A 155 -2.77 16.29 -0.77
N PRO A 156 -2.86 15.54 -1.89
CA PRO A 156 -3.82 14.44 -2.01
C PRO A 156 -3.66 13.37 -0.93
N SER A 157 -2.43 12.88 -0.70
CA SER A 157 -2.14 11.90 0.35
C SER A 157 -2.39 12.45 1.75
N ILE A 158 -2.05 13.73 2.00
CA ILE A 158 -2.31 14.39 3.29
C ILE A 158 -3.82 14.44 3.57
N ARG A 159 -4.63 14.79 2.57
CA ARG A 159 -6.10 14.81 2.72
C ARG A 159 -6.65 13.42 3.00
N LEU A 160 -6.19 12.42 2.25
CA LEU A 160 -6.60 11.02 2.44
C LEU A 160 -6.28 10.53 3.86
N ALA A 161 -5.05 10.73 4.33
CA ALA A 161 -4.66 10.34 5.68
C ALA A 161 -5.54 10.99 6.76
N LYS A 162 -5.81 12.31 6.64
CA LYS A 162 -6.68 13.02 7.58
C LYS A 162 -8.14 12.51 7.57
N HIS A 163 -8.68 12.22 6.39
CA HIS A 163 -10.05 11.69 6.27
C HIS A 163 -10.17 10.30 6.89
N LEU A 164 -9.12 9.47 6.79
CA LEU A 164 -9.08 8.16 7.43
C LEU A 164 -8.85 8.21 8.96
N GLY A 165 -8.55 9.36 9.52
CA GLY A 165 -8.35 9.52 10.97
C GLY A 165 -6.89 9.52 11.39
N PHE A 166 -5.92 9.48 10.46
CA PHE A 166 -4.51 9.60 10.82
C PHE A 166 -4.21 10.93 11.52
N VAL A 167 -3.51 10.86 12.64
CA VAL A 167 -3.09 12.01 13.44
C VAL A 167 -1.66 12.41 13.06
N LYS A 168 -1.44 13.71 12.82
CA LYS A 168 -0.12 14.25 12.54
C LYS A 168 0.69 14.36 13.82
N GLU A 169 1.89 13.75 13.86
CA GLU A 169 2.78 13.77 15.02
C GLU A 169 3.97 14.72 14.87
N GLY A 170 4.36 15.04 13.63
CA GLY A 170 5.50 15.93 13.42
C GLY A 170 6.03 15.93 12.00
N ILE A 171 7.29 16.34 11.86
CA ILE A 171 8.04 16.40 10.60
C ILE A 171 9.31 15.56 10.73
N SER A 172 9.52 14.65 9.78
CA SER A 172 10.79 13.98 9.54
C SER A 172 11.54 14.78 8.48
N ARG A 173 12.57 15.52 8.90
CA ARG A 173 13.36 16.37 8.00
C ARG A 173 14.22 15.52 7.08
N LYS A 174 14.30 15.90 5.79
CA LYS A 174 15.12 15.23 4.76
C LYS A 174 15.00 13.71 4.83
N HIS A 175 13.76 13.23 4.91
CA HIS A 175 13.46 11.84 5.18
C HIS A 175 13.63 10.92 3.97
N VAL A 176 13.30 11.41 2.79
CA VAL A 176 13.27 10.63 1.56
C VAL A 176 13.89 11.40 0.40
N MET A 177 14.62 10.68 -0.46
CA MET A 177 15.15 11.23 -1.69
C MET A 177 14.18 10.96 -2.84
N ILE A 178 13.67 12.02 -3.46
CA ILE A 178 12.78 11.96 -4.62
C ILE A 178 13.33 12.94 -5.68
N GLY A 179 13.54 12.46 -6.91
CA GLY A 179 14.07 13.29 -7.99
C GLY A 179 15.46 13.88 -7.70
N GLY A 180 16.30 13.18 -6.92
CA GLY A 180 17.63 13.63 -6.54
C GLY A 180 17.67 14.63 -5.37
N GLU A 181 16.54 14.98 -4.77
CA GLU A 181 16.45 15.92 -3.65
C GLU A 181 15.89 15.27 -2.39
N TRP A 182 16.50 15.58 -1.24
CA TRP A 182 15.98 15.19 0.07
C TRP A 182 14.73 15.99 0.42
N LYS A 183 13.61 15.31 0.62
CA LYS A 183 12.32 15.91 0.96
C LYS A 183 11.95 15.69 2.42
N ASP A 184 11.31 16.69 3.01
CA ASP A 184 10.68 16.57 4.32
C ASP A 184 9.38 15.79 4.19
N CYS A 185 9.07 14.98 5.21
CA CYS A 185 7.80 14.25 5.31
C CYS A 185 7.08 14.61 6.61
N PHE A 186 5.77 14.78 6.53
CA PHE A 186 4.94 14.71 7.72
C PHE A 186 4.84 13.26 8.19
N ARG A 187 4.99 13.07 9.48
CA ARG A 187 4.72 11.79 10.14
C ARG A 187 3.29 11.80 10.64
N TYR A 188 2.54 10.82 10.18
CA TYR A 188 1.18 10.52 10.65
C TYR A 188 1.15 9.14 11.28
N SER A 189 0.23 8.93 12.23
CA SER A 189 -0.07 7.62 12.81
C SER A 189 -1.55 7.38 12.90
N LEU A 190 -1.93 6.11 12.92
CA LEU A 190 -3.29 5.65 13.17
C LEU A 190 -3.25 4.51 14.20
N LEU A 191 -4.03 4.64 15.26
CA LEU A 191 -4.18 3.64 16.32
C LEU A 191 -5.55 2.92 16.21
N PRO A 192 -5.73 1.77 16.89
CA PRO A 192 -7.02 1.11 16.93
C PRO A 192 -8.12 2.03 17.48
N GLY A 193 -9.25 2.07 16.77
CA GLY A 193 -10.39 2.93 17.12
C GLY A 193 -10.38 4.33 16.50
N GLU A 194 -9.27 4.75 15.85
CA GLU A 194 -9.19 6.06 15.20
C GLU A 194 -9.61 6.04 13.73
N LEU A 195 -9.69 4.82 13.11
CA LEU A 195 -10.11 4.68 11.70
C LEU A 195 -11.56 5.17 11.52
N LYS A 196 -11.71 6.22 10.74
CA LYS A 196 -13.02 6.84 10.45
C LYS A 196 -13.82 6.05 9.41
N GLU A 197 -15.13 6.16 9.52
CA GLU A 197 -16.07 5.54 8.58
C GLU A 197 -16.11 6.26 7.22
#